data_a26060d0ff777ea4ed3240a2aec32b47
#
_entry.id   a26060d0ff777ea4ed3240a2aec32b47
#
_cell.length_a   1.000
_cell.length_b   1.000
_cell.length_c   1.000
_cell.angle_alpha   90.00
_cell.angle_beta   90.00
_cell.angle_gamma   90.00
#
_symmetry.space_group_name_H-M   'P 1'
#
loop_
_entity.id
_entity.type
_entity.pdbx_description
1 polymer ?
#
loop_
_entity_poly.entity_id
_entity_poly.type
_entity_poly.pdbx_seq_one_letter_code
_entity_poly.pdbx_strand_id
1 'polypeptide(L)'
;MCTEVNLDDLITIHHEMGHIQYYLQYKDKPLEFRGGANPGFHEAIGDTMALSVNTPDHLQQVGLLDAVSDSEEADINFLLTAAMERVRKVILRKKA
;
A
#
# COMPACT_ATOMS: atom_id res chain seq x y z
N MET A 1 9.55 7.71 11.44
CA MET A 1 8.68 6.53 11.59
C MET A 1 9.44 5.46 12.34
N CYS A 2 8.87 4.93 13.42
CA CYS A 2 9.45 3.79 14.15
C CYS A 2 8.66 2.55 13.75
N THR A 3 9.35 1.47 13.39
CA THR A 3 8.72 0.25 12.90
C THR A 3 9.14 -0.95 13.74
N GLU A 4 8.21 -1.88 13.85
CA GLU A 4 8.41 -3.19 14.48
C GLU A 4 8.39 -4.29 13.41
N VAL A 5 8.80 -5.48 13.77
CA VAL A 5 8.76 -6.64 12.86
C VAL A 5 7.38 -7.28 12.92
N ASN A 6 6.46 -6.75 12.13
CA ASN A 6 5.09 -7.25 11.97
C ASN A 6 4.54 -6.94 10.58
N LEU A 7 3.42 -7.56 10.21
CA LEU A 7 2.80 -7.40 8.89
C LEU A 7 2.25 -5.98 8.68
N ASP A 8 1.68 -5.37 9.70
CA ASP A 8 1.10 -4.03 9.60
C ASP A 8 2.16 -2.99 9.26
N ASP A 9 3.33 -3.09 9.89
CA ASP A 9 4.45 -2.19 9.62
C ASP A 9 5.11 -2.48 8.27
N LEU A 10 5.15 -3.73 7.83
CA LEU A 10 5.58 -4.08 6.47
C LEU A 10 4.71 -3.37 5.42
N ILE A 11 3.40 -3.41 5.60
CA ILE A 11 2.43 -2.73 4.71
C ILE A 11 2.63 -1.22 4.78
N THR A 12 2.80 -0.66 5.97
CA THR A 12 3.02 0.78 6.17
C THR A 12 4.30 1.24 5.47
N ILE A 13 5.40 0.50 5.62
CA ILE A 13 6.67 0.81 4.93
C ILE A 13 6.49 0.85 3.41
N HIS A 14 5.79 -0.13 2.84
CA HIS A 14 5.54 -0.15 1.39
C HIS A 14 4.64 0.98 0.93
N HIS A 15 3.65 1.38 1.74
CA HIS A 15 2.83 2.56 1.49
C HIS A 15 3.68 3.84 1.43
N GLU A 16 4.50 4.06 2.45
CA GLU A 16 5.37 5.24 2.52
C GLU A 16 6.45 5.25 1.42
N MET A 17 7.01 4.09 1.10
CA MET A 17 7.93 3.97 -0.05
C MET A 17 7.23 4.22 -1.38
N GLY A 18 5.96 3.93 -1.50
CA GLY A 18 5.14 4.29 -2.66
C GLY A 18 5.12 5.80 -2.90
N HIS A 19 4.99 6.60 -1.86
CA HIS A 19 5.12 8.06 -1.95
C HIS A 19 6.49 8.48 -2.49
N ILE A 20 7.57 7.88 -2.02
CA ILE A 20 8.94 8.17 -2.48
C ILE A 20 9.10 7.79 -3.96
N GLN A 21 8.60 6.66 -4.40
CA GLN A 21 8.64 6.25 -5.80
C GLN A 21 7.87 7.23 -6.69
N TYR A 22 6.76 7.76 -6.22
CA TYR A 22 6.01 8.78 -6.94
C TYR A 22 6.78 10.12 -7.03
N TYR A 23 7.40 10.56 -5.95
CA TYR A 23 8.29 11.75 -5.96
C TYR A 23 9.41 11.60 -7.01
N LEU A 24 10.02 10.45 -7.10
CA LEU A 24 11.08 10.18 -8.08
C LEU A 24 10.61 10.33 -9.53
N GLN A 25 9.34 10.05 -9.82
CA GLN A 25 8.79 10.16 -11.17
C GLN A 25 8.64 11.61 -11.65
N TYR A 26 8.41 12.56 -10.76
CA TYR A 26 8.21 13.96 -11.13
C TYR A 26 9.33 14.90 -10.68
N LYS A 27 10.42 14.38 -10.11
CA LYS A 27 11.54 15.21 -9.61
C LYS A 27 12.17 16.14 -10.66
N ASP A 28 12.19 15.72 -11.93
CA ASP A 28 12.83 16.43 -13.04
C ASP A 28 11.82 17.27 -13.86
N LYS A 29 10.58 17.36 -13.41
CA LYS A 29 9.55 18.19 -14.05
C LYS A 29 9.71 19.65 -13.65
N PRO A 30 9.16 20.63 -14.43
CA PRO A 30 9.03 22.00 -13.99
C PRO A 30 8.37 22.10 -12.61
N LEU A 31 8.68 23.16 -11.85
CA LEU A 31 8.25 23.29 -10.46
C LEU A 31 6.73 23.15 -10.29
N GLU A 32 5.96 23.68 -11.23
CA GLU A 32 4.51 23.62 -11.23
C GLU A 32 3.95 22.19 -11.33
N PHE A 33 4.76 21.26 -11.86
CA PHE A 33 4.40 19.85 -12.05
C PHE A 33 5.14 18.89 -11.10
N ARG A 34 5.86 19.42 -10.11
CA ARG A 34 6.53 18.63 -9.06
C ARG A 34 5.59 18.33 -7.92
N GLY A 35 4.50 17.66 -8.21
CA GLY A 35 3.52 17.29 -7.21
C GLY A 35 2.62 16.18 -7.71
N GLY A 36 1.87 15.57 -6.81
CA GLY A 36 0.82 14.62 -7.18
C GLY A 36 -0.30 15.31 -7.94
N ALA A 37 -1.04 14.55 -8.75
CA ALA A 37 -2.22 15.05 -9.48
C ALA A 37 -3.26 15.67 -8.51
N ASN A 38 -3.38 15.09 -7.33
CA ASN A 38 -4.10 15.63 -6.17
C ASN A 38 -3.65 14.87 -4.89
N PRO A 39 -3.98 15.35 -3.68
CA PRO A 39 -3.60 14.68 -2.44
C PRO A 39 -4.09 13.23 -2.33
N GLY A 40 -5.29 12.95 -2.84
CA GLY A 40 -5.85 11.60 -2.86
C GLY A 40 -5.11 10.66 -3.81
N PHE A 41 -4.56 11.18 -4.91
CA PHE A 41 -3.79 10.37 -5.85
C PHE A 41 -2.45 9.93 -5.27
N HIS A 42 -1.80 10.77 -4.50
CA HIS A 42 -0.56 10.42 -3.79
C HIS A 42 -0.80 9.26 -2.80
N GLU A 43 -1.89 9.33 -2.05
CA GLU A 43 -2.32 8.24 -1.16
C GLU A 43 -2.67 6.95 -1.92
N ALA A 44 -3.33 7.09 -3.09
CA ALA A 44 -3.68 5.95 -3.92
C ALA A 44 -2.45 5.18 -4.43
N ILE A 45 -1.37 5.88 -4.77
CA ILE A 45 -0.10 5.23 -5.16
C ILE A 45 0.49 4.45 -3.98
N GLY A 46 0.55 5.04 -2.78
CA GLY A 46 0.99 4.35 -1.56
C GLY A 46 0.17 3.09 -1.27
N ASP A 47 -1.16 3.22 -1.34
CA ASP A 47 -2.07 2.10 -1.12
C ASP A 47 -1.96 1.01 -2.19
N THR A 48 -1.73 1.38 -3.46
CA THR A 48 -1.50 0.41 -4.54
C THR A 48 -0.26 -0.43 -4.27
N MET A 49 0.84 0.18 -3.87
CA MET A 49 2.07 -0.53 -3.50
C MET A 49 1.83 -1.46 -2.31
N ALA A 50 1.20 -0.96 -1.25
CA ALA A 50 0.88 -1.74 -0.07
C ALA A 50 -0.02 -2.96 -0.37
N LEU A 51 -1.03 -2.80 -1.22
CA LEU A 51 -1.91 -3.90 -1.64
C LEU A 51 -1.19 -4.92 -2.52
N SER A 52 -0.30 -4.48 -3.41
CA SER A 52 0.42 -5.38 -4.32
C SER A 52 1.41 -6.30 -3.59
N VAL A 53 2.01 -5.84 -2.50
CA VAL A 53 2.96 -6.65 -1.71
C VAL A 53 2.27 -7.50 -0.64
N ASN A 54 1.02 -7.21 -0.32
CA ASN A 54 0.24 -7.92 0.70
C ASN A 54 -0.52 -9.11 0.12
N THR A 55 0.07 -9.80 -0.85
CA THR A 55 -0.48 -11.02 -1.42
C THR A 55 0.27 -12.24 -0.88
N PRO A 56 -0.41 -13.36 -0.59
CA PRO A 56 0.23 -14.59 -0.12
C PRO A 56 1.36 -15.06 -1.04
N ASP A 57 1.15 -15.00 -2.35
CA ASP A 57 2.15 -15.38 -3.36
C ASP A 57 3.41 -14.54 -3.27
N HIS A 58 3.27 -13.22 -3.15
CA HIS A 58 4.41 -12.33 -3.00
C HIS A 58 5.16 -12.60 -1.68
N LEU A 59 4.44 -12.76 -0.57
CA LEU A 59 5.03 -13.05 0.73
C LEU A 59 5.79 -14.39 0.74
N GLN A 60 5.29 -15.38 0.00
CA GLN A 60 6.00 -16.64 -0.19
C GLN A 60 7.27 -16.47 -1.04
N GLN A 61 7.20 -15.72 -2.14
CA GLN A 61 8.36 -15.45 -3.01
C GLN A 61 9.51 -14.77 -2.27
N VAL A 62 9.21 -13.86 -1.35
CA VAL A 62 10.22 -13.18 -0.53
C VAL A 62 10.61 -13.96 0.73
N GLY A 63 10.04 -15.14 0.96
CA GLY A 63 10.39 -16.02 2.07
C GLY A 63 9.80 -15.61 3.42
N LEU A 64 8.74 -14.82 3.43
CA LEU A 64 8.04 -14.41 4.65
C LEU A 64 6.85 -15.33 4.99
N LEU A 65 6.48 -16.23 4.10
CA LEU A 65 5.41 -17.19 4.29
C LEU A 65 5.86 -18.57 3.80
N ASP A 66 5.72 -19.58 4.64
CA ASP A 66 6.21 -20.94 4.33
C ASP A 66 5.24 -21.72 3.44
N ALA A 67 3.93 -21.49 3.56
CA ALA A 67 2.90 -22.17 2.80
C ALA A 67 1.74 -21.24 2.47
N VAL A 68 1.29 -21.27 1.23
CA VAL A 68 0.07 -20.61 0.76
C VAL A 68 -1.05 -21.64 0.70
N SER A 69 -2.21 -21.32 1.28
CA SER A 69 -3.41 -22.11 1.08
C SER A 69 -3.93 -21.84 -0.33
N ASP A 70 -4.11 -22.89 -1.10
CA ASP A 70 -4.53 -22.84 -2.51
C ASP A 70 -6.05 -22.55 -2.62
N SER A 71 -6.50 -21.44 -2.00
CA SER A 71 -7.90 -21.03 -1.97
C SER A 71 -8.05 -19.61 -2.54
N GLU A 72 -8.46 -19.54 -3.79
CA GLU A 72 -8.75 -18.28 -4.48
C GLU A 72 -9.79 -17.42 -3.72
N GLU A 73 -10.79 -18.06 -3.10
CA GLU A 73 -11.79 -17.38 -2.27
C GLU A 73 -11.17 -16.71 -1.05
N ALA A 74 -10.23 -17.36 -0.38
CA ALA A 74 -9.55 -16.80 0.79
C ALA A 74 -8.71 -15.58 0.40
N ASP A 75 -8.02 -15.64 -0.73
CA ASP A 75 -7.20 -14.54 -1.24
C ASP A 75 -8.03 -13.33 -1.63
N ILE A 76 -9.14 -13.54 -2.34
CA ILE A 76 -10.07 -12.47 -2.72
C ILE A 76 -10.67 -11.83 -1.46
N ASN A 77 -11.12 -12.61 -0.49
CA ASN A 77 -11.69 -12.09 0.76
C ASN A 77 -10.65 -11.30 1.57
N PHE A 78 -9.43 -11.76 1.62
CA PHE A 78 -8.34 -11.07 2.30
C PHE A 78 -8.05 -9.69 1.65
N LEU A 79 -7.93 -9.65 0.32
CA LEU A 79 -7.69 -8.39 -0.42
C LEU A 79 -8.86 -7.42 -0.30
N LEU A 80 -10.10 -7.92 -0.36
CA LEU A 80 -11.29 -7.09 -0.17
C LEU A 80 -11.36 -6.50 1.24
N THR A 81 -11.06 -7.28 2.26
CA THR A 81 -11.03 -6.82 3.65
C THR A 81 -9.98 -5.73 3.84
N ALA A 82 -8.76 -5.94 3.33
CA ALA A 82 -7.68 -4.96 3.38
C ALA A 82 -8.04 -3.65 2.66
N ALA A 83 -8.68 -3.75 1.48
CA ALA A 83 -9.13 -2.59 0.71
C ALA A 83 -10.25 -1.82 1.44
N MET A 84 -11.22 -2.52 2.01
CA MET A 84 -12.32 -1.92 2.77
C MET A 84 -11.86 -1.20 4.02
N GLU A 85 -10.88 -1.74 4.74
CA GLU A 85 -10.30 -1.06 5.90
C GLU A 85 -9.62 0.27 5.52
N ARG A 86 -8.93 0.32 4.39
CA ARG A 86 -8.30 1.54 3.88
C ARG A 86 -9.34 2.60 3.52
N VAL A 87 -10.39 2.22 2.79
CA VAL A 87 -11.49 3.12 2.45
C VAL A 87 -12.14 3.66 3.72
N ARG A 88 -12.39 2.82 4.72
CA ARG A 88 -12.93 3.22 6.01
C ARG A 88 -12.06 4.25 6.73
N LYS A 89 -10.74 4.04 6.77
CA LYS A 89 -9.79 4.97 7.39
C LYS A 89 -9.82 6.35 6.70
N VAL A 90 -9.89 6.38 5.36
CA VAL A 90 -9.99 7.63 4.59
C VAL A 90 -11.30 8.37 4.89
N ILE A 91 -12.43 7.67 4.93
CA ILE A 91 -13.74 8.27 5.23
C ILE A 91 -13.79 8.82 6.66
N LEU A 92 -13.25 8.09 7.63
CA LEU A 92 -13.23 8.53 9.03
C LEU A 92 -12.33 9.74 9.26
N ARG A 93 -11.18 9.82 8.59
CA ARG A 93 -10.30 10.99 8.66
C ARG A 93 -10.95 12.27 8.13
N LYS A 94 -11.83 12.17 7.14
CA LYS A 94 -12.56 13.33 6.60
C LYS A 94 -13.71 13.83 7.53
N LYS A 95 -14.12 13.02 8.49
CA LYS A 95 -15.19 13.40 9.46
C LYS A 95 -14.66 13.98 10.77
N ALA A 96 -13.36 13.88 10.98
CA ALA A 96 -12.68 14.50 12.13
C ALA A 96 -12.07 15.85 11.72
#